data_f4966940caf7627f7c2bb4af6dc73d3c
#
_entry.id   f4966940caf7627f7c2bb4af6dc73d3c
#
_cell.length_a   1.000
_cell.length_b   1.000
_cell.length_c   1.000
_cell.angle_alpha   90.00
_cell.angle_beta   90.00
_cell.angle_gamma   90.00
#
_symmetry.space_group_name_H-M   'P 1'
#
loop_
_entity.id
_entity.type
_entity.pdbx_description
1 polymer ?
#
loop_
_entity_poly.entity_id
_entity_poly.type
_entity_poly.pdbx_seq_one_letter_code
_entity_poly.pdbx_strand_id
1 'polypeptide(L)'
;QNFMAVILRDVVKVAIIDGDTKELVNIVDTGFAVHIVRYSASGRYLYTIGRDGKATIVDLWMKKPDTVAEVKTCYDARSIDSSKYKGPKGDFLDKYAIVGCYWPPHMVILDGNTLEPLKIISTSSYTYDTNEFVREARVASIVASHHDPEWVVNIKEAGQIWLVDYSNIRAPKIAMIEAERFLHDGGWDASKRYFLVAANFRDTISIVDTKEKKLVANVKVGRIPHPGRGANIDHPKYGPIWCTGHLGDNTIQCIGTDPVKHPQYAWKVVVKAEMPGEGGGTLFIKTHPKSPHIWVDRPLNNDPKLQRSLFVFDKNTFKLKAQIEIPEKYAGRAVHVEYNRNGDEVWVSIWGKKNEPQKQAILIYDDKTLKLKHEITGDWVATPTGHFNVYNTMKDIY
;
A
#
# COMPACT_ATOMS: atom_id res chain seq x y z
N GLN A 1 20.99 -3.82 0.69
CA GLN A 1 20.71 -2.58 -0.06
C GLN A 1 19.55 -1.84 0.62
N ASN A 2 19.68 -0.53 0.71
CA ASN A 2 18.68 0.34 1.32
C ASN A 2 18.14 1.31 0.26
N PHE A 3 17.37 0.80 -0.72
CA PHE A 3 16.77 1.62 -1.75
C PHE A 3 15.41 2.15 -1.35
N MET A 4 15.12 3.35 -1.83
CA MET A 4 13.80 3.95 -1.87
C MET A 4 13.39 4.10 -3.34
N ALA A 5 12.29 3.47 -3.74
CA ALA A 5 11.69 3.69 -5.04
C ALA A 5 10.65 4.81 -4.94
N VAL A 6 10.75 5.81 -5.80
CA VAL A 6 9.83 6.95 -5.84
C VAL A 6 9.10 6.99 -7.17
N ILE A 7 7.78 6.94 -7.12
CA ILE A 7 6.92 7.05 -8.30
C ILE A 7 6.91 8.50 -8.79
N LEU A 8 7.29 8.70 -10.03
CA LEU A 8 7.16 9.95 -10.77
C LEU A 8 5.96 9.81 -11.74
N ARG A 9 4.77 9.97 -11.19
CA ARG A 9 3.51 9.47 -11.75
C ARG A 9 3.22 9.97 -13.16
N ASP A 10 3.25 11.28 -13.36
CA ASP A 10 2.77 11.89 -14.62
C ASP A 10 3.87 12.00 -15.69
N VAL A 11 5.11 11.65 -15.33
CA VAL A 11 6.23 11.49 -16.28
C VAL A 11 6.55 10.02 -16.59
N VAL A 12 5.72 9.08 -16.08
CA VAL A 12 5.77 7.65 -16.44
C VAL A 12 7.10 6.99 -16.05
N LYS A 13 7.61 7.32 -14.86
CA LYS A 13 8.93 6.86 -14.40
C LYS A 13 8.91 6.47 -12.93
N VAL A 14 9.92 5.71 -12.54
CA VAL A 14 10.27 5.45 -11.14
C VAL A 14 11.73 5.81 -10.93
N ALA A 15 12.00 6.61 -9.91
CA ALA A 15 13.34 6.91 -9.46
C ALA A 15 13.76 5.91 -8.38
N ILE A 16 14.99 5.42 -8.48
CA ILE A 16 15.63 4.56 -7.49
C ILE A 16 16.68 5.42 -6.78
N ILE A 17 16.51 5.58 -5.49
CA ILE A 17 17.31 6.45 -4.64
C ILE A 17 18.01 5.59 -3.59
N ASP A 18 19.29 5.84 -3.35
CA ASP A 18 19.99 5.25 -2.23
C ASP A 18 19.47 5.86 -0.92
N GLY A 19 18.93 5.02 -0.05
CA GLY A 19 18.33 5.45 1.21
C GLY A 19 19.33 5.96 2.25
N ASP A 20 20.61 5.64 2.11
CA ASP A 20 21.67 6.10 3.00
C ASP A 20 22.28 7.42 2.52
N THR A 21 22.71 7.49 1.26
CA THR A 21 23.34 8.68 0.70
C THR A 21 22.37 9.74 0.22
N LYS A 22 21.11 9.38 -0.03
CA LYS A 22 20.04 10.21 -0.64
C LYS A 22 20.30 10.56 -2.11
N GLU A 23 21.25 9.88 -2.75
CA GLU A 23 21.59 10.10 -4.13
C GLU A 23 20.71 9.29 -5.08
N LEU A 24 20.42 9.90 -6.23
CA LEU A 24 19.74 9.21 -7.33
C LEU A 24 20.64 8.14 -7.91
N VAL A 25 20.17 6.89 -7.89
CA VAL A 25 20.90 5.74 -8.48
C VAL A 25 20.53 5.58 -9.96
N ASN A 26 19.26 5.55 -10.28
CA ASN A 26 18.74 5.51 -11.66
C ASN A 26 17.28 5.95 -11.72
N ILE A 27 16.84 6.26 -12.93
CA ILE A 27 15.43 6.47 -13.28
C ILE A 27 15.08 5.48 -14.38
N VAL A 28 13.98 4.75 -14.20
CA VAL A 28 13.51 3.75 -15.15
C VAL A 28 12.13 4.13 -15.68
N ASP A 29 11.89 3.80 -16.94
CA ASP A 29 10.57 3.97 -17.57
C ASP A 29 9.60 2.90 -17.07
N THR A 30 8.34 3.26 -16.98
CA THR A 30 7.25 2.38 -16.51
C THR A 30 6.05 2.41 -17.46
N GLY A 31 4.94 1.80 -17.05
CA GLY A 31 3.64 1.99 -17.68
C GLY A 31 3.01 3.35 -17.34
N PHE A 32 2.00 3.72 -18.12
CA PHE A 32 1.26 4.99 -17.93
C PHE A 32 0.65 5.09 -16.53
N ALA A 33 0.79 6.27 -15.93
CA ALA A 33 0.25 6.58 -14.60
C ALA A 33 0.54 5.45 -13.59
N VAL A 34 1.81 5.05 -13.51
CA VAL A 34 2.27 4.04 -12.55
C VAL A 34 1.69 4.34 -11.17
N HIS A 35 1.06 3.32 -10.58
CA HIS A 35 0.25 3.50 -9.38
C HIS A 35 0.90 2.90 -8.15
N ILE A 36 1.52 1.75 -8.31
CA ILE A 36 2.11 1.01 -7.21
C ILE A 36 3.39 0.32 -7.65
N VAL A 37 4.31 0.18 -6.72
CA VAL A 37 5.48 -0.67 -6.85
C VAL A 37 5.51 -1.70 -5.72
N ARG A 38 6.08 -2.86 -5.99
CA ARG A 38 6.28 -3.93 -5.02
C ARG A 38 7.69 -4.49 -5.16
N TYR A 39 8.22 -4.99 -4.07
CA TYR A 39 9.49 -5.68 -4.09
C TYR A 39 9.29 -7.19 -4.01
N SER A 40 10.15 -7.95 -4.68
CA SER A 40 10.21 -9.39 -4.54
C SER A 40 10.58 -9.79 -3.11
N ALA A 41 10.34 -11.05 -2.76
CA ALA A 41 10.59 -11.55 -1.41
C ALA A 41 12.07 -11.44 -0.98
N SER A 42 13.01 -11.56 -1.93
CA SER A 42 14.43 -11.38 -1.69
C SER A 42 14.87 -9.90 -1.64
N GLY A 43 14.02 -8.97 -2.11
CA GLY A 43 14.38 -7.58 -2.33
C GLY A 43 15.23 -7.33 -3.58
N ARG A 44 15.42 -8.36 -4.43
CA ARG A 44 16.20 -8.22 -5.68
C ARG A 44 15.41 -7.44 -6.73
N TYR A 45 14.15 -7.77 -6.91
CA TYR A 45 13.33 -7.19 -7.98
C TYR A 45 12.36 -6.14 -7.46
N LEU A 46 12.27 -5.06 -8.22
CA LEU A 46 11.21 -4.06 -8.09
C LEU A 46 10.21 -4.27 -9.22
N TYR A 47 8.97 -4.59 -8.88
CA TYR A 47 7.86 -4.69 -9.82
C TYR A 47 7.09 -3.38 -9.89
N THR A 48 6.78 -2.94 -11.09
CA THR A 48 5.90 -1.78 -11.31
C THR A 48 4.68 -2.19 -12.13
N ILE A 49 3.58 -1.48 -11.97
CA ILE A 49 2.37 -1.63 -12.78
C ILE A 49 1.81 -0.27 -13.16
N GLY A 50 1.62 -0.06 -14.44
CA GLY A 50 0.94 1.11 -14.99
C GLY A 50 -0.55 0.86 -15.19
N ARG A 51 -1.32 1.93 -15.25
CA ARG A 51 -2.76 1.84 -15.54
C ARG A 51 -3.05 1.27 -16.92
N ASP A 52 -2.13 1.38 -17.85
CA ASP A 52 -2.20 0.77 -19.18
C ASP A 52 -1.93 -0.75 -19.19
N GLY A 53 -1.79 -1.36 -18.02
CA GLY A 53 -1.53 -2.80 -17.90
C GLY A 53 -0.08 -3.21 -18.16
N LYS A 54 0.84 -2.25 -18.32
CA LYS A 54 2.27 -2.55 -18.49
C LYS A 54 2.90 -2.84 -17.13
N ALA A 55 3.40 -4.07 -16.96
CA ALA A 55 4.21 -4.49 -15.82
C ALA A 55 5.69 -4.49 -16.20
N THR A 56 6.57 -4.09 -15.28
CA THR A 56 8.03 -4.13 -15.46
C THR A 56 8.72 -4.75 -14.25
N ILE A 57 9.89 -5.34 -14.47
CA ILE A 57 10.84 -5.74 -13.43
C ILE A 57 12.11 -4.92 -13.55
N VAL A 58 12.52 -4.32 -12.44
CA VAL A 58 13.85 -3.72 -12.28
C VAL A 58 14.70 -4.63 -11.42
N ASP A 59 15.89 -5.01 -11.88
CA ASP A 59 16.84 -5.81 -11.08
C ASP A 59 17.73 -4.86 -10.26
N LEU A 60 17.48 -4.81 -8.95
CA LEU A 60 18.19 -3.95 -8.01
C LEU A 60 19.60 -4.46 -7.65
N TRP A 61 19.93 -5.69 -8.02
CA TRP A 61 21.25 -6.29 -7.73
C TRP A 61 22.25 -6.06 -8.86
N MET A 62 21.83 -5.47 -9.97
CA MET A 62 22.76 -5.00 -11.00
C MET A 62 23.63 -3.86 -10.45
N LYS A 63 24.80 -3.69 -11.05
CA LYS A 63 25.73 -2.58 -10.71
C LYS A 63 25.01 -1.21 -10.80
N LYS A 64 24.20 -1.04 -11.82
CA LYS A 64 23.22 0.04 -11.97
C LYS A 64 21.85 -0.61 -12.15
N PRO A 65 20.94 -0.51 -11.18
CA PRO A 65 19.60 -1.05 -11.31
C PRO A 65 18.90 -0.57 -12.58
N ASP A 66 18.34 -1.50 -13.34
CA ASP A 66 17.65 -1.18 -14.59
C ASP A 66 16.55 -2.20 -14.90
N THR A 67 15.68 -1.88 -15.86
CA THR A 67 14.59 -2.75 -16.31
C THR A 67 15.14 -3.96 -17.05
N VAL A 68 14.74 -5.17 -16.64
CA VAL A 68 15.18 -6.44 -17.23
C VAL A 68 14.06 -7.21 -17.90
N ALA A 69 12.80 -6.89 -17.61
CA ALA A 69 11.65 -7.49 -18.26
C ALA A 69 10.44 -6.55 -18.24
N GLU A 70 9.60 -6.69 -19.25
CA GLU A 70 8.33 -5.98 -19.32
C GLU A 70 7.27 -6.83 -20.06
N VAL A 71 6.01 -6.66 -19.69
CA VAL A 71 4.87 -7.30 -20.35
C VAL A 71 3.63 -6.44 -20.24
N LYS A 72 2.78 -6.46 -21.27
CA LYS A 72 1.43 -5.89 -21.22
C LYS A 72 0.44 -6.98 -20.81
N THR A 73 -0.29 -6.75 -19.73
CA THR A 73 -1.22 -7.74 -19.15
C THR A 73 -2.68 -7.49 -19.47
N CYS A 74 -3.08 -6.23 -19.58
CA CYS A 74 -4.47 -5.82 -19.82
C CYS A 74 -4.54 -4.36 -20.29
N TYR A 75 -5.75 -3.81 -20.38
CA TYR A 75 -5.97 -2.41 -20.78
C TYR A 75 -6.01 -1.43 -19.60
N ASP A 76 -6.44 -1.88 -18.42
CA ASP A 76 -6.38 -1.09 -17.17
C ASP A 76 -6.02 -2.03 -16.02
N ALA A 77 -4.97 -1.69 -15.28
CA ALA A 77 -4.50 -2.46 -14.12
C ALA A 77 -4.20 -1.54 -12.93
N ARG A 78 -4.25 -2.12 -11.72
CA ARG A 78 -4.02 -1.36 -10.48
C ARG A 78 -3.06 -2.00 -9.51
N SER A 79 -2.84 -3.28 -9.59
CA SER A 79 -2.09 -4.00 -8.56
C SER A 79 -1.15 -5.03 -9.13
N ILE A 80 -0.04 -5.21 -8.45
CA ILE A 80 0.97 -6.24 -8.69
C ILE A 80 1.54 -6.66 -7.34
N ASP A 81 1.84 -7.94 -7.17
CA ASP A 81 2.64 -8.42 -6.05
C ASP A 81 3.44 -9.67 -6.46
N SER A 82 4.35 -10.12 -5.61
CA SER A 82 5.17 -11.30 -5.82
C SER A 82 4.74 -12.45 -4.92
N SER A 83 5.29 -13.65 -5.16
CA SER A 83 5.17 -14.78 -4.23
C SER A 83 6.21 -14.63 -3.11
N LYS A 84 5.78 -14.78 -1.85
CA LYS A 84 6.60 -14.52 -0.65
C LYS A 84 6.70 -15.70 0.31
N TYR A 85 6.07 -16.83 -0.01
CA TYR A 85 6.04 -17.97 0.89
C TYR A 85 7.26 -18.86 0.72
N LYS A 86 7.82 -19.27 1.87
CA LYS A 86 8.78 -20.37 1.98
C LYS A 86 8.48 -21.15 3.25
N GLY A 87 8.28 -22.46 3.11
CA GLY A 87 7.93 -23.30 4.25
C GLY A 87 7.65 -24.73 3.83
N PRO A 88 6.90 -25.51 4.66
CA PRO A 88 6.62 -26.94 4.41
C PRO A 88 5.92 -27.24 3.08
N LYS A 89 5.18 -26.25 2.54
CA LYS A 89 4.46 -26.38 1.26
C LYS A 89 5.33 -26.06 0.03
N GLY A 90 6.58 -25.66 0.23
CA GLY A 90 7.53 -25.37 -0.84
C GLY A 90 8.29 -24.06 -0.66
N ASP A 91 9.23 -23.80 -1.56
CA ASP A 91 9.96 -22.53 -1.68
C ASP A 91 9.47 -21.80 -2.93
N PHE A 92 8.76 -20.70 -2.71
CA PHE A 92 8.17 -19.88 -3.77
C PHE A 92 8.71 -18.44 -3.75
N LEU A 93 9.80 -18.18 -3.02
CA LEU A 93 10.39 -16.86 -3.00
C LEU A 93 10.79 -16.43 -4.41
N ASP A 94 10.33 -15.25 -4.84
CA ASP A 94 10.58 -14.64 -6.16
C ASP A 94 10.15 -15.51 -7.37
N LYS A 95 9.40 -16.59 -7.15
CA LYS A 95 9.06 -17.54 -8.19
C LYS A 95 7.97 -17.03 -9.12
N TYR A 96 6.99 -16.35 -8.58
CA TYR A 96 5.83 -15.83 -9.29
C TYR A 96 5.59 -14.35 -9.01
N ALA A 97 4.94 -13.69 -9.96
CA ALA A 97 4.28 -12.40 -9.77
C ALA A 97 2.82 -12.51 -10.22
N ILE A 98 1.98 -11.60 -9.76
CA ILE A 98 0.57 -11.55 -10.13
C ILE A 98 0.14 -10.12 -10.38
N VAL A 99 -0.57 -9.89 -11.49
CA VAL A 99 -1.17 -8.59 -11.84
C VAL A 99 -2.68 -8.67 -11.73
N GLY A 100 -3.27 -7.67 -11.10
CA GLY A 100 -4.71 -7.48 -11.01
C GLY A 100 -5.20 -6.43 -12.00
N CYS A 101 -6.13 -6.84 -12.87
CA CYS A 101 -6.67 -6.03 -13.94
C CYS A 101 -8.06 -5.48 -13.61
N TYR A 102 -8.30 -4.24 -14.01
CA TYR A 102 -9.63 -3.64 -14.01
C TYR A 102 -10.40 -4.01 -15.29
N TRP A 103 -9.71 -3.95 -16.43
CA TRP A 103 -10.34 -4.28 -17.70
C TRP A 103 -9.37 -4.99 -18.69
N PRO A 104 -9.78 -6.13 -19.28
CA PRO A 104 -10.88 -6.98 -18.80
C PRO A 104 -10.65 -7.42 -17.34
N PRO A 105 -11.71 -7.67 -16.54
CA PRO A 105 -11.54 -8.04 -15.14
C PRO A 105 -10.96 -9.45 -15.01
N HIS A 106 -9.68 -9.54 -14.73
CA HIS A 106 -8.94 -10.78 -14.55
C HIS A 106 -7.65 -10.56 -13.77
N MET A 107 -7.03 -11.64 -13.38
CA MET A 107 -5.68 -11.64 -12.85
C MET A 107 -4.77 -12.46 -13.76
N VAL A 108 -3.51 -12.06 -13.85
CA VAL A 108 -2.48 -12.75 -14.63
C VAL A 108 -1.38 -13.17 -13.69
N ILE A 109 -1.11 -14.46 -13.62
CA ILE A 109 0.03 -15.00 -12.90
C ILE A 109 1.20 -15.11 -13.89
N LEU A 110 2.33 -14.59 -13.48
CA LEU A 110 3.54 -14.42 -14.28
C LEU A 110 4.70 -15.16 -13.63
N ASP A 111 5.69 -15.55 -14.41
CA ASP A 111 7.00 -15.90 -13.89
C ASP A 111 7.63 -14.69 -13.20
N GLY A 112 8.12 -14.88 -11.98
CA GLY A 112 8.60 -13.80 -11.12
C GLY A 112 9.92 -13.17 -11.56
N ASN A 113 10.63 -13.80 -12.49
CA ASN A 113 11.93 -13.34 -12.99
C ASN A 113 11.88 -12.80 -14.43
N THR A 114 10.94 -13.30 -15.23
CA THR A 114 10.85 -12.99 -16.67
C THR A 114 9.58 -12.26 -17.08
N LEU A 115 8.56 -12.24 -16.24
CA LEU A 115 7.19 -11.81 -16.53
C LEU A 115 6.49 -12.61 -17.64
N GLU A 116 6.95 -13.82 -17.94
CA GLU A 116 6.22 -14.71 -18.84
C GLU A 116 4.83 -15.03 -18.27
N PRO A 117 3.74 -14.83 -19.02
CA PRO A 117 2.40 -15.18 -18.57
C PRO A 117 2.22 -16.69 -18.41
N LEU A 118 1.87 -17.13 -17.22
CA LEU A 118 1.69 -18.55 -16.88
C LEU A 118 0.21 -18.94 -16.77
N LYS A 119 -0.63 -18.04 -16.27
CA LYS A 119 -2.06 -18.32 -16.05
C LYS A 119 -2.87 -17.04 -16.06
N ILE A 120 -4.03 -17.09 -16.72
CA ILE A 120 -5.04 -16.00 -16.70
C ILE A 120 -6.30 -16.56 -16.04
N ILE A 121 -6.85 -15.78 -15.08
CA ILE A 121 -8.05 -16.18 -14.32
C ILE A 121 -9.03 -15.03 -14.37
N SER A 122 -10.21 -15.24 -14.95
CA SER A 122 -11.30 -14.26 -14.94
C SER A 122 -11.77 -13.99 -13.51
N THR A 123 -12.07 -12.72 -13.22
CA THR A 123 -12.64 -12.30 -11.93
C THR A 123 -14.11 -11.88 -12.06
N SER A 124 -14.70 -11.97 -13.25
CA SER A 124 -16.15 -11.82 -13.39
C SER A 124 -16.87 -12.76 -12.45
N SER A 125 -17.77 -12.24 -11.65
CA SER A 125 -18.38 -12.97 -10.53
C SER A 125 -19.74 -12.38 -10.17
N TYR A 126 -20.35 -12.90 -9.14
CA TYR A 126 -21.60 -12.44 -8.58
C TYR A 126 -21.39 -11.59 -7.34
N THR A 127 -22.26 -10.61 -7.11
CA THR A 127 -22.26 -9.86 -5.87
C THR A 127 -22.65 -10.77 -4.71
N TYR A 128 -21.98 -10.59 -3.57
CA TYR A 128 -22.21 -11.43 -2.39
C TYR A 128 -23.62 -11.20 -1.78
N ASP A 129 -24.17 -10.00 -1.92
CA ASP A 129 -25.40 -9.55 -1.25
C ASP A 129 -26.66 -9.72 -2.12
N THR A 130 -26.58 -9.44 -3.42
CA THR A 130 -27.75 -9.48 -4.31
C THR A 130 -27.73 -10.63 -5.31
N ASN A 131 -26.60 -11.35 -5.39
CA ASN A 131 -26.36 -12.45 -6.35
C ASN A 131 -26.55 -12.01 -7.82
N GLU A 132 -26.22 -10.76 -8.11
CA GLU A 132 -26.23 -10.22 -9.46
C GLU A 132 -24.89 -10.45 -10.14
N PHE A 133 -24.91 -10.85 -11.41
CA PHE A 133 -23.67 -11.01 -12.18
C PHE A 133 -23.00 -9.66 -12.41
N VAL A 134 -21.72 -9.56 -12.02
CA VAL A 134 -20.89 -8.37 -12.22
C VAL A 134 -19.88 -8.63 -13.31
N ARG A 135 -20.10 -8.02 -14.46
CA ARG A 135 -19.17 -8.12 -15.59
C ARG A 135 -17.82 -7.46 -15.27
N GLU A 136 -17.84 -6.31 -14.63
CA GLU A 136 -16.64 -5.54 -14.27
C GLU A 136 -16.25 -5.74 -12.80
N ALA A 137 -16.07 -6.99 -12.40
CA ALA A 137 -15.54 -7.33 -11.07
C ALA A 137 -14.03 -7.08 -11.02
N ARG A 138 -13.66 -5.82 -10.78
CA ARG A 138 -12.28 -5.32 -10.85
C ARG A 138 -11.43 -5.83 -9.69
N VAL A 139 -10.17 -6.16 -9.99
CA VAL A 139 -9.18 -6.48 -8.97
C VAL A 139 -8.60 -5.19 -8.39
N ALA A 140 -9.05 -4.81 -7.20
CA ALA A 140 -8.66 -3.54 -6.59
C ALA A 140 -7.26 -3.58 -5.98
N SER A 141 -6.92 -4.66 -5.30
CA SER A 141 -5.58 -4.85 -4.74
C SER A 141 -5.21 -6.34 -4.59
N ILE A 142 -3.92 -6.60 -4.55
CA ILE A 142 -3.35 -7.93 -4.31
C ILE A 142 -2.26 -7.79 -3.25
N VAL A 143 -2.25 -8.71 -2.28
CA VAL A 143 -1.23 -8.77 -1.24
C VAL A 143 -0.81 -10.21 -1.01
N ALA A 144 0.50 -10.46 -1.02
CA ALA A 144 1.05 -11.78 -0.79
C ALA A 144 0.98 -12.17 0.69
N SER A 145 0.61 -13.43 0.97
CA SER A 145 0.74 -14.02 2.30
C SER A 145 2.19 -14.39 2.59
N HIS A 146 2.58 -14.26 3.86
CA HIS A 146 3.87 -14.72 4.37
C HIS A 146 3.79 -16.12 5.00
N HIS A 147 2.57 -16.59 5.30
CA HIS A 147 2.32 -17.85 6.02
C HIS A 147 1.86 -19.00 5.14
N ASP A 148 1.31 -18.67 3.98
CA ASP A 148 0.81 -19.64 3.00
C ASP A 148 1.21 -19.25 1.57
N PRO A 149 1.32 -20.21 0.62
CA PRO A 149 1.59 -19.89 -0.77
C PRO A 149 0.34 -19.31 -1.45
N GLU A 150 -0.12 -18.17 -0.94
CA GLU A 150 -1.38 -17.52 -1.34
C GLU A 150 -1.21 -16.03 -1.59
N TRP A 151 -2.05 -15.50 -2.48
CA TRP A 151 -2.33 -14.08 -2.60
C TRP A 151 -3.74 -13.78 -2.11
N VAL A 152 -3.88 -12.67 -1.39
CA VAL A 152 -5.18 -12.07 -1.05
C VAL A 152 -5.55 -11.12 -2.17
N VAL A 153 -6.65 -11.40 -2.86
CA VAL A 153 -7.12 -10.66 -4.03
C VAL A 153 -8.49 -10.04 -3.75
N ASN A 154 -8.58 -8.72 -3.77
CA ASN A 154 -9.82 -8.01 -3.48
C ASN A 154 -10.62 -7.77 -4.75
N ILE A 155 -11.80 -8.37 -4.86
CA ILE A 155 -12.73 -8.22 -5.99
C ILE A 155 -13.74 -7.14 -5.64
N LYS A 156 -13.55 -5.95 -6.18
CA LYS A 156 -14.17 -4.71 -5.72
C LYS A 156 -15.71 -4.74 -5.75
N GLU A 157 -16.29 -4.91 -6.93
CA GLU A 157 -17.74 -4.79 -7.13
C GLU A 157 -18.51 -6.02 -6.65
N ALA A 158 -17.88 -7.19 -6.67
CA ALA A 158 -18.47 -8.41 -6.15
C ALA A 158 -18.50 -8.44 -4.61
N GLY A 159 -17.65 -7.67 -3.94
CA GLY A 159 -17.51 -7.67 -2.49
C GLY A 159 -16.93 -8.96 -1.94
N GLN A 160 -16.08 -9.61 -2.73
CA GLN A 160 -15.44 -10.87 -2.39
C GLN A 160 -13.93 -10.69 -2.21
N ILE A 161 -13.36 -11.41 -1.27
CA ILE A 161 -11.92 -11.55 -1.08
C ILE A 161 -11.56 -12.97 -1.50
N TRP A 162 -10.69 -13.08 -2.50
CA TRP A 162 -10.23 -14.38 -2.99
C TRP A 162 -8.84 -14.69 -2.43
N LEU A 163 -8.69 -15.87 -1.85
CA LEU A 163 -7.40 -16.42 -1.49
C LEU A 163 -6.95 -17.35 -2.62
N VAL A 164 -5.93 -16.94 -3.36
CA VAL A 164 -5.44 -17.66 -4.54
C VAL A 164 -4.19 -18.44 -4.17
N ASP A 165 -4.33 -19.75 -4.01
CA ASP A 165 -3.23 -20.68 -3.70
C ASP A 165 -2.47 -21.00 -4.98
N TYR A 166 -1.20 -20.60 -5.03
CA TYR A 166 -0.30 -20.80 -6.15
C TYR A 166 0.67 -22.00 -5.98
N SER A 167 0.46 -22.84 -4.97
CA SER A 167 1.31 -24.03 -4.76
C SER A 167 1.33 -24.97 -5.96
N ASN A 168 0.24 -25.01 -6.74
CA ASN A 168 0.16 -25.63 -8.04
C ASN A 168 -0.31 -24.64 -9.10
N ILE A 169 0.63 -24.04 -9.83
CA ILE A 169 0.33 -23.00 -10.83
C ILE A 169 -0.52 -23.49 -12.01
N ARG A 170 -0.53 -24.81 -12.29
CA ARG A 170 -1.37 -25.38 -13.35
C ARG A 170 -2.84 -25.41 -12.98
N ALA A 171 -3.14 -25.59 -11.71
CA ALA A 171 -4.48 -25.63 -11.15
C ALA A 171 -4.54 -24.89 -9.80
N PRO A 172 -4.43 -23.54 -9.81
CA PRO A 172 -4.54 -22.74 -8.58
C PRO A 172 -5.88 -22.97 -7.89
N LYS A 173 -5.86 -23.15 -6.59
CA LYS A 173 -7.09 -23.22 -5.79
C LYS A 173 -7.49 -21.82 -5.34
N ILE A 174 -8.78 -21.53 -5.38
CA ILE A 174 -9.32 -20.23 -4.99
C ILE A 174 -10.39 -20.44 -3.92
N ALA A 175 -10.17 -19.85 -2.74
CA ALA A 175 -11.21 -19.70 -1.74
C ALA A 175 -11.85 -18.32 -1.91
N MET A 176 -13.14 -18.28 -2.24
CA MET A 176 -13.91 -17.05 -2.39
C MET A 176 -14.62 -16.74 -1.08
N ILE A 177 -14.28 -15.62 -0.46
CA ILE A 177 -14.83 -15.19 0.82
C ILE A 177 -15.73 -14.00 0.59
N GLU A 178 -17.00 -14.12 0.94
CA GLU A 178 -17.96 -13.02 0.90
C GLU A 178 -17.63 -12.02 2.02
N ALA A 179 -17.56 -10.74 1.68
CA ALA A 179 -17.15 -9.69 2.61
C ALA A 179 -18.09 -8.48 2.54
N GLU A 180 -17.70 -7.40 1.90
CA GLU A 180 -18.50 -6.18 1.71
C GLU A 180 -18.08 -5.50 0.40
N ARG A 181 -19.01 -4.77 -0.23
CA ARG A 181 -18.71 -3.92 -1.40
C ARG A 181 -18.29 -2.53 -0.91
N PHE A 182 -17.57 -1.80 -1.56
CA PHE A 182 -16.68 -1.92 -2.71
C PHE A 182 -15.25 -1.99 -2.19
N LEU A 183 -14.65 -3.16 -2.24
CA LEU A 183 -13.32 -3.40 -1.69
C LEU A 183 -12.27 -2.57 -2.44
N HIS A 184 -11.31 -2.03 -1.70
CA HIS A 184 -10.25 -1.19 -2.25
C HIS A 184 -8.88 -1.69 -1.77
N ASP A 185 -8.23 -0.99 -0.88
CA ASP A 185 -6.91 -1.30 -0.35
C ASP A 185 -6.98 -1.84 1.09
N GLY A 186 -5.94 -2.50 1.49
CA GLY A 186 -5.83 -3.08 2.82
C GLY A 186 -4.45 -3.62 3.14
N GLY A 187 -4.28 -4.11 4.34
CA GLY A 187 -3.02 -4.62 4.84
C GLY A 187 -3.18 -5.69 5.89
N TRP A 188 -2.06 -6.29 6.25
CA TRP A 188 -1.97 -7.28 7.30
C TRP A 188 -2.06 -6.65 8.68
N ASP A 189 -2.66 -7.39 9.62
CA ASP A 189 -2.42 -7.15 11.03
C ASP A 189 -0.97 -7.51 11.41
N ALA A 190 -0.56 -7.22 12.63
CA ALA A 190 0.80 -7.47 13.10
C ALA A 190 1.21 -8.96 13.02
N SER A 191 0.27 -9.90 13.15
CA SER A 191 0.53 -11.35 13.02
C SER A 191 0.66 -11.82 11.59
N LYS A 192 0.20 -11.02 10.61
CA LYS A 192 0.09 -11.37 9.18
C LYS A 192 -0.84 -12.57 8.90
N ARG A 193 -1.73 -12.87 9.84
CA ARG A 193 -2.79 -13.86 9.69
C ARG A 193 -4.10 -13.23 9.23
N TYR A 194 -4.42 -12.06 9.79
CA TYR A 194 -5.65 -11.34 9.48
C TYR A 194 -5.39 -10.24 8.46
N PHE A 195 -6.22 -10.22 7.42
CA PHE A 195 -6.16 -9.18 6.40
C PHE A 195 -7.34 -8.22 6.56
N LEU A 196 -7.04 -6.92 6.67
CA LEU A 196 -8.03 -5.87 6.87
C LEU A 196 -8.11 -5.03 5.60
N VAL A 197 -9.29 -4.95 5.00
CA VAL A 197 -9.51 -4.26 3.73
C VAL A 197 -10.67 -3.27 3.82
N ALA A 198 -10.49 -2.09 3.25
CA ALA A 198 -11.52 -1.06 3.18
C ALA A 198 -12.57 -1.39 2.12
N ALA A 199 -13.83 -1.51 2.54
CA ALA A 199 -15.00 -1.36 1.70
C ALA A 199 -15.42 0.11 1.78
N ASN A 200 -14.72 0.97 1.00
CA ASN A 200 -14.66 2.39 1.27
C ASN A 200 -16.01 3.13 1.07
N PHE A 201 -16.83 2.73 0.10
CA PHE A 201 -18.17 3.31 -0.08
C PHE A 201 -19.22 2.78 0.90
N ARG A 202 -18.83 1.88 1.80
CA ARG A 202 -19.68 1.32 2.85
C ARG A 202 -19.20 1.68 4.26
N ASP A 203 -18.18 2.55 4.38
CA ASP A 203 -17.61 2.99 5.67
C ASP A 203 -17.24 1.82 6.58
N THR A 204 -16.66 0.79 5.97
CA THR A 204 -16.46 -0.52 6.61
C THR A 204 -15.04 -1.03 6.34
N ILE A 205 -14.47 -1.68 7.34
CA ILE A 205 -13.28 -2.53 7.20
C ILE A 205 -13.74 -3.98 7.31
N SER A 206 -13.52 -4.75 6.24
CA SER A 206 -13.73 -6.20 6.23
C SER A 206 -12.47 -6.91 6.70
N ILE A 207 -12.61 -7.87 7.60
CA ILE A 207 -11.49 -8.59 8.21
C ILE A 207 -11.61 -10.07 7.90
N VAL A 208 -10.57 -10.63 7.28
CA VAL A 208 -10.49 -12.04 6.90
C VAL A 208 -9.40 -12.75 7.69
N ASP A 209 -9.75 -13.92 8.24
CA ASP A 209 -8.78 -14.88 8.76
C ASP A 209 -8.29 -15.75 7.60
N THR A 210 -7.05 -15.52 7.17
CA THR A 210 -6.50 -16.27 6.03
C THR A 210 -6.15 -17.71 6.36
N LYS A 211 -5.94 -18.06 7.63
CA LYS A 211 -5.72 -19.44 8.08
C LYS A 211 -7.01 -20.25 8.02
N GLU A 212 -8.11 -19.70 8.55
CA GLU A 212 -9.42 -20.36 8.56
C GLU A 212 -10.22 -20.10 7.26
N LYS A 213 -9.71 -19.24 6.37
CA LYS A 213 -10.31 -18.85 5.08
C LYS A 213 -11.76 -18.39 5.21
N LYS A 214 -12.00 -17.50 6.17
CA LYS A 214 -13.34 -16.98 6.45
C LYS A 214 -13.34 -15.50 6.83
N LEU A 215 -14.48 -14.85 6.61
CA LEU A 215 -14.75 -13.52 7.15
C LEU A 215 -14.85 -13.59 8.67
N VAL A 216 -14.12 -12.72 9.35
CA VAL A 216 -14.17 -12.61 10.82
C VAL A 216 -15.15 -11.53 11.25
N ALA A 217 -15.08 -10.37 10.63
CA ALA A 217 -15.94 -9.22 10.95
C ALA A 217 -15.99 -8.21 9.81
N ASN A 218 -17.10 -7.47 9.76
CA ASN A 218 -17.22 -6.19 9.07
C ASN A 218 -17.35 -5.11 10.13
N VAL A 219 -16.37 -4.23 10.25
CA VAL A 219 -16.30 -3.21 11.30
C VAL A 219 -16.60 -1.85 10.70
N LYS A 220 -17.64 -1.18 11.22
CA LYS A 220 -17.94 0.20 10.83
C LYS A 220 -16.87 1.13 11.37
N VAL A 221 -16.41 2.02 10.52
CA VAL A 221 -15.39 3.04 10.81
C VAL A 221 -15.89 4.42 10.36
N GLY A 222 -14.99 5.36 10.20
CA GLY A 222 -15.30 6.66 9.65
C GLY A 222 -15.64 6.62 8.16
N ARG A 223 -15.94 7.78 7.61
CA ARG A 223 -16.44 7.91 6.25
C ARG A 223 -15.34 7.70 5.22
N ILE A 224 -15.57 6.82 4.27
CA ILE A 224 -14.67 6.45 3.17
C ILE A 224 -13.26 6.10 3.68
N PRO A 225 -13.09 4.96 4.38
CA PRO A 225 -11.78 4.55 4.85
C PRO A 225 -10.79 4.34 3.69
N HIS A 226 -9.56 4.79 3.87
CA HIS A 226 -8.47 4.61 2.92
C HIS A 226 -7.17 4.33 3.68
N PRO A 227 -6.89 3.06 4.00
CA PRO A 227 -5.76 2.70 4.84
C PRO A 227 -4.40 2.73 4.13
N GLY A 228 -4.35 2.63 2.79
CA GLY A 228 -3.15 2.18 2.12
C GLY A 228 -2.86 0.73 2.54
N ARG A 229 -1.84 0.53 3.37
CA ARG A 229 -1.58 -0.74 4.08
C ARG A 229 -2.05 -0.71 5.54
N GLY A 230 -2.50 0.44 6.03
CA GLY A 230 -2.77 0.67 7.44
C GLY A 230 -1.50 0.91 8.26
N ALA A 231 -1.67 0.99 9.56
CA ALA A 231 -0.57 1.13 10.50
C ALA A 231 -0.77 0.19 11.70
N ASN A 232 0.19 -0.69 11.93
CA ASN A 232 0.17 -1.63 13.04
C ASN A 232 0.90 -1.04 14.26
N ILE A 233 0.24 -1.09 15.41
CA ILE A 233 0.75 -0.58 16.68
C ILE A 233 0.54 -1.64 17.77
N ASP A 234 1.57 -1.91 18.55
CA ASP A 234 1.44 -2.66 19.80
C ASP A 234 1.11 -1.66 20.91
N HIS A 235 -0.20 -1.49 21.17
CA HIS A 235 -0.69 -0.46 22.08
C HIS A 235 -0.70 -0.94 23.53
N PRO A 236 -0.21 -0.15 24.51
CA PRO A 236 -0.05 -0.61 25.89
C PRO A 236 -1.36 -1.02 26.58
N LYS A 237 -2.50 -0.47 26.15
CA LYS A 237 -3.82 -0.80 26.70
C LYS A 237 -4.56 -1.86 25.87
N TYR A 238 -4.51 -1.75 24.54
CA TYR A 238 -5.36 -2.53 23.65
C TYR A 238 -4.66 -3.74 23.03
N GLY A 239 -3.33 -3.88 23.25
CA GLY A 239 -2.51 -4.82 22.52
C GLY A 239 -2.36 -4.45 21.05
N PRO A 240 -2.14 -5.41 20.15
CA PRO A 240 -2.04 -5.13 18.73
C PRO A 240 -3.31 -4.47 18.19
N ILE A 241 -3.13 -3.32 17.52
CA ILE A 241 -4.18 -2.59 16.81
C ILE A 241 -3.73 -2.26 15.40
N TRP A 242 -4.68 -2.11 14.49
CA TRP A 242 -4.47 -1.70 13.11
C TRP A 242 -5.28 -0.44 12.79
N CYS A 243 -4.63 0.57 12.22
CA CYS A 243 -5.21 1.91 12.07
C CYS A 243 -5.40 2.29 10.60
N THR A 244 -6.46 3.03 10.31
CA THR A 244 -6.78 3.60 9.00
C THR A 244 -7.10 5.09 9.12
N GLY A 245 -6.75 5.84 8.05
CA GLY A 245 -7.29 7.17 7.80
C GLY A 245 -8.53 7.11 6.91
N HIS A 246 -9.08 8.27 6.55
CA HIS A 246 -10.33 8.39 5.80
C HIS A 246 -10.25 9.47 4.73
N LEU A 247 -10.88 9.22 3.58
CA LEU A 247 -11.09 10.23 2.55
C LEU A 247 -12.26 11.16 2.88
N GLY A 248 -13.24 10.68 3.63
CA GLY A 248 -14.50 11.36 3.86
C GLY A 248 -14.60 12.14 5.17
N ASP A 249 -13.73 11.88 6.14
CA ASP A 249 -13.70 12.61 7.41
C ASP A 249 -12.27 12.79 7.94
N ASN A 250 -12.14 13.57 9.02
CA ASN A 250 -10.85 13.93 9.62
C ASN A 250 -10.36 12.94 10.68
N THR A 251 -10.89 11.72 10.73
CA THR A 251 -10.53 10.79 11.79
C THR A 251 -9.47 9.78 11.39
N ILE A 252 -8.69 9.36 12.40
CA ILE A 252 -7.93 8.13 12.41
C ILE A 252 -8.68 7.17 13.31
N GLN A 253 -8.93 5.95 12.85
CA GLN A 253 -9.59 4.93 13.65
C GLN A 253 -8.77 3.66 13.66
N CYS A 254 -8.70 3.01 14.82
CA CYS A 254 -7.91 1.80 15.01
C CYS A 254 -8.79 0.67 15.54
N ILE A 255 -8.54 -0.52 15.03
CA ILE A 255 -9.27 -1.76 15.35
C ILE A 255 -8.32 -2.69 16.10
N GLY A 256 -8.79 -3.27 17.21
CA GLY A 256 -8.06 -4.32 17.93
C GLY A 256 -7.97 -5.59 17.08
N THR A 257 -6.81 -6.23 17.08
CA THR A 257 -6.53 -7.37 16.16
C THR A 257 -6.05 -8.64 16.87
N ASP A 258 -6.12 -8.71 18.19
CA ASP A 258 -5.72 -9.89 18.95
C ASP A 258 -6.91 -10.55 19.66
N PRO A 259 -7.51 -11.58 19.07
CA PRO A 259 -8.65 -12.26 19.66
C PRO A 259 -8.26 -13.23 20.80
N VAL A 260 -6.98 -13.49 21.00
CA VAL A 260 -6.49 -14.48 21.97
C VAL A 260 -6.14 -13.84 23.32
N LYS A 261 -5.27 -12.84 23.33
CA LYS A 261 -4.80 -12.17 24.55
C LYS A 261 -5.63 -10.94 24.91
N HIS A 262 -6.28 -10.32 23.91
CA HIS A 262 -7.08 -9.11 24.06
C HIS A 262 -8.49 -9.26 23.46
N PRO A 263 -9.23 -10.34 23.78
CA PRO A 263 -10.51 -10.66 23.13
C PRO A 263 -11.56 -9.58 23.31
N GLN A 264 -11.51 -8.79 24.41
CA GLN A 264 -12.45 -7.70 24.67
C GLN A 264 -12.32 -6.53 23.68
N TYR A 265 -11.17 -6.40 23.02
CA TYR A 265 -10.87 -5.34 22.06
C TYR A 265 -10.87 -5.81 20.60
N ALA A 266 -10.80 -7.12 20.38
CA ALA A 266 -10.71 -7.69 19.06
C ALA A 266 -11.91 -7.31 18.17
N TRP A 267 -11.61 -6.90 16.96
CA TRP A 267 -12.59 -6.60 15.91
C TRP A 267 -13.55 -5.46 16.27
N LYS A 268 -13.06 -4.52 17.05
CA LYS A 268 -13.78 -3.31 17.45
C LYS A 268 -12.90 -2.09 17.24
N VAL A 269 -13.51 -0.95 16.95
CA VAL A 269 -12.83 0.34 16.98
C VAL A 269 -12.51 0.66 18.44
N VAL A 270 -11.24 0.73 18.77
CA VAL A 270 -10.73 1.02 20.15
C VAL A 270 -10.14 2.41 20.28
N VAL A 271 -9.78 3.02 19.14
CA VAL A 271 -9.27 4.40 19.07
C VAL A 271 -10.00 5.15 17.98
N LYS A 272 -10.39 6.39 18.28
CA LYS A 272 -10.84 7.41 17.34
C LYS A 272 -10.13 8.71 17.69
N ALA A 273 -9.29 9.20 16.80
CA ALA A 273 -8.58 10.47 16.94
C ALA A 273 -8.94 11.41 15.79
N GLU A 274 -9.03 12.70 16.08
CA GLU A 274 -9.37 13.72 15.09
C GLU A 274 -8.16 14.54 14.69
N MET A 275 -8.04 14.85 13.41
CA MET A 275 -7.09 15.81 12.88
C MET A 275 -7.70 17.21 12.85
N PRO A 276 -6.89 18.27 12.99
CA PRO A 276 -7.36 19.65 12.86
C PRO A 276 -8.00 19.92 11.48
N GLY A 277 -9.00 20.80 11.46
CA GLY A 277 -9.71 21.20 10.25
C GLY A 277 -10.75 20.17 9.79
N GLU A 278 -11.63 20.61 8.90
CA GLU A 278 -12.74 19.83 8.41
C GLU A 278 -12.36 18.92 7.23
N GLY A 279 -13.24 17.96 6.95
CA GLY A 279 -13.12 17.04 5.83
C GLY A 279 -12.04 15.99 6.00
N GLY A 280 -11.91 15.12 5.01
CA GLY A 280 -10.96 14.03 5.00
C GLY A 280 -9.73 14.29 4.11
N GLY A 281 -9.51 13.38 3.18
CA GLY A 281 -8.47 13.50 2.16
C GLY A 281 -7.18 12.74 2.46
N THR A 282 -7.17 11.92 3.51
CA THR A 282 -6.04 11.05 3.86
C THR A 282 -5.89 9.93 2.83
N LEU A 283 -4.69 9.79 2.28
CA LEU A 283 -4.30 8.67 1.45
C LEU A 283 -3.43 7.66 2.22
N PHE A 284 -2.56 8.13 3.10
CA PHE A 284 -1.60 7.26 3.78
C PHE A 284 -1.46 7.59 5.26
N ILE A 285 -1.37 6.53 6.03
CA ILE A 285 -1.03 6.52 7.46
C ILE A 285 0.11 5.55 7.66
N LYS A 286 1.14 5.96 8.38
CA LYS A 286 2.32 5.13 8.64
C LYS A 286 2.82 5.28 10.06
N THR A 287 3.36 4.19 10.55
CA THR A 287 4.18 4.12 11.75
C THR A 287 5.37 3.17 11.51
N HIS A 288 6.26 3.09 12.44
CA HIS A 288 7.37 2.14 12.41
C HIS A 288 7.55 1.52 13.80
N PRO A 289 7.95 0.25 13.93
CA PRO A 289 8.13 -0.39 15.23
C PRO A 289 9.05 0.36 16.21
N LYS A 290 10.06 1.05 15.68
CA LYS A 290 11.04 1.84 16.45
C LYS A 290 10.63 3.30 16.68
N SER A 291 9.57 3.77 16.05
CA SER A 291 9.10 5.16 16.17
C SER A 291 8.03 5.30 17.26
N PRO A 292 8.01 6.40 18.00
CA PRO A 292 6.89 6.72 18.90
C PRO A 292 5.72 7.42 18.17
N HIS A 293 5.81 7.64 16.86
CA HIS A 293 4.89 8.48 16.11
C HIS A 293 4.06 7.71 15.08
N ILE A 294 2.93 8.33 14.73
CA ILE A 294 2.12 8.04 13.56
C ILE A 294 2.14 9.30 12.69
N TRP A 295 2.43 9.13 11.39
CA TRP A 295 2.36 10.21 10.42
C TRP A 295 1.21 9.98 9.45
N VAL A 296 0.48 11.07 9.13
CA VAL A 296 -0.71 11.05 8.27
C VAL A 296 -0.65 12.21 7.30
N ASP A 297 -0.99 11.94 6.03
CA ASP A 297 -1.17 12.96 5.00
C ASP A 297 -2.66 13.29 4.78
N ARG A 298 -2.93 14.40 4.10
CA ARG A 298 -4.28 14.80 3.66
C ARG A 298 -4.28 15.44 2.26
N PRO A 299 -3.61 14.86 1.25
CA PRO A 299 -3.43 15.51 -0.05
C PRO A 299 -4.72 15.73 -0.83
N LEU A 300 -5.79 15.02 -0.51
CA LEU A 300 -7.09 15.14 -1.16
C LEU A 300 -8.11 15.96 -0.35
N ASN A 301 -7.67 16.69 0.68
CA ASN A 301 -8.52 17.65 1.38
C ASN A 301 -8.85 18.85 0.47
N ASN A 302 -9.98 19.51 0.72
CA ASN A 302 -10.38 20.72 -0.03
C ASN A 302 -9.65 21.97 0.41
N ASP A 303 -9.16 22.03 1.65
CA ASP A 303 -8.37 23.16 2.17
C ASP A 303 -6.92 23.04 1.68
N PRO A 304 -6.42 24.05 0.92
CA PRO A 304 -5.04 24.06 0.43
C PRO A 304 -3.97 23.94 1.52
N LYS A 305 -4.21 24.47 2.70
CA LYS A 305 -3.29 24.38 3.84
C LYS A 305 -3.20 22.93 4.36
N LEU A 306 -4.35 22.23 4.44
CA LEU A 306 -4.39 20.84 4.88
C LEU A 306 -3.79 19.90 3.83
N GLN A 307 -3.94 20.20 2.53
CA GLN A 307 -3.26 19.46 1.46
C GLN A 307 -1.74 19.49 1.56
N ARG A 308 -1.20 20.54 2.14
CA ARG A 308 0.24 20.82 2.28
C ARG A 308 0.78 20.42 3.64
N SER A 309 -0.05 19.82 4.51
CA SER A 309 0.28 19.53 5.89
C SER A 309 0.39 18.04 6.14
N LEU A 310 1.30 17.70 7.05
CA LEU A 310 1.45 16.39 7.65
C LEU A 310 1.01 16.46 9.10
N PHE A 311 0.37 15.41 9.58
CA PHE A 311 -0.12 15.33 10.95
C PHE A 311 0.62 14.24 11.69
N VAL A 312 1.23 14.57 12.82
CA VAL A 312 2.03 13.63 13.61
C VAL A 312 1.38 13.42 14.95
N PHE A 313 1.11 12.17 15.28
CA PHE A 313 0.50 11.76 16.54
C PHE A 313 1.47 10.92 17.37
N ASP A 314 1.34 11.00 18.67
CA ASP A 314 1.92 10.01 19.57
C ASP A 314 1.16 8.69 19.42
N LYS A 315 1.86 7.59 19.18
CA LYS A 315 1.20 6.30 18.86
C LYS A 315 0.57 5.60 20.07
N ASN A 316 0.91 6.02 21.29
CA ASN A 316 0.33 5.43 22.50
C ASN A 316 -0.87 6.24 23.02
N THR A 317 -0.81 7.57 22.92
CA THR A 317 -1.86 8.45 23.44
C THR A 317 -2.80 8.98 22.36
N PHE A 318 -2.42 8.88 21.09
CA PHE A 318 -3.11 9.47 19.95
C PHE A 318 -3.32 10.99 20.08
N LYS A 319 -2.49 11.66 20.84
CA LYS A 319 -2.45 13.13 20.92
C LYS A 319 -1.65 13.66 19.73
N LEU A 320 -2.18 14.70 19.11
CA LEU A 320 -1.47 15.44 18.06
C LEU A 320 -0.19 16.06 18.62
N LYS A 321 0.96 15.73 18.04
CA LYS A 321 2.26 16.29 18.37
C LYS A 321 2.61 17.49 17.51
N ALA A 322 2.28 17.41 16.21
CA ALA A 322 2.59 18.48 15.26
C ALA A 322 1.67 18.45 14.05
N GLN A 323 1.42 19.60 13.51
CA GLN A 323 0.98 19.82 12.14
C GLN A 323 2.13 20.51 11.41
N ILE A 324 2.69 19.84 10.40
CA ILE A 324 3.86 20.31 9.67
C ILE A 324 3.43 20.68 8.26
N GLU A 325 3.49 21.96 7.94
CA GLU A 325 3.29 22.43 6.57
C GLU A 325 4.61 22.35 5.80
N ILE A 326 4.57 21.87 4.55
CA ILE A 326 5.75 21.82 3.70
C ILE A 326 6.26 23.24 3.41
N PRO A 327 7.56 23.45 3.12
CA PRO A 327 8.13 24.79 2.89
C PRO A 327 7.39 25.55 1.78
N GLU A 328 7.18 26.86 2.00
CA GLU A 328 6.43 27.74 1.09
C GLU A 328 7.01 27.84 -0.32
N LYS A 329 8.33 27.64 -0.45
CA LYS A 329 9.02 27.64 -1.76
C LYS A 329 8.56 26.54 -2.72
N TYR A 330 7.89 25.51 -2.19
CA TYR A 330 7.37 24.39 -3.00
C TYR A 330 5.89 24.54 -3.28
N ALA A 331 5.46 24.13 -4.48
CA ALA A 331 4.07 24.15 -4.92
C ALA A 331 3.58 22.72 -5.16
N GLY A 332 2.62 22.28 -4.37
CA GLY A 332 2.03 20.96 -4.47
C GLY A 332 1.46 20.48 -3.17
N ARG A 333 1.03 19.22 -3.18
CA ARG A 333 0.42 18.52 -2.04
C ARG A 333 1.47 17.66 -1.34
N ALA A 334 1.43 17.63 -0.02
CA ALA A 334 2.22 16.68 0.75
C ALA A 334 1.56 15.30 0.64
N VAL A 335 2.22 14.33 0.05
CA VAL A 335 1.64 13.01 -0.19
C VAL A 335 2.60 11.89 0.15
N HIS A 336 2.03 10.83 0.69
CA HIS A 336 2.66 9.59 1.05
C HIS A 336 3.79 9.77 2.07
N VAL A 337 3.57 9.26 3.24
CA VAL A 337 4.59 9.17 4.30
C VAL A 337 5.19 7.77 4.29
N GLU A 338 6.50 7.65 4.29
CA GLU A 338 7.20 6.37 4.36
C GLU A 338 8.45 6.49 5.23
N TYR A 339 8.63 5.54 6.12
CA TYR A 339 9.83 5.45 6.93
C TYR A 339 11.00 4.87 6.15
N ASN A 340 12.20 5.27 6.52
CA ASN A 340 13.39 4.53 6.14
C ASN A 340 13.45 3.19 6.92
N ARG A 341 14.42 2.34 6.55
CA ARG A 341 14.61 1.03 7.21
C ARG A 341 14.82 1.13 8.72
N ASN A 342 15.47 2.19 9.18
CA ASN A 342 15.82 2.36 10.60
C ASN A 342 14.67 2.93 11.44
N GLY A 343 13.67 3.55 10.81
CA GLY A 343 12.53 4.16 11.49
C GLY A 343 12.84 5.51 12.14
N ASP A 344 13.91 6.19 11.72
CA ASP A 344 14.35 7.49 12.22
C ASP A 344 14.17 8.64 11.22
N GLU A 345 13.83 8.32 9.97
CA GLU A 345 13.53 9.29 8.91
C GLU A 345 12.17 9.01 8.30
N VAL A 346 11.43 10.06 7.98
CA VAL A 346 10.17 10.01 7.25
C VAL A 346 10.30 10.78 5.94
N TRP A 347 10.05 10.09 4.84
CA TRP A 347 10.09 10.61 3.49
C TRP A 347 8.70 11.03 3.05
N VAL A 348 8.60 12.19 2.41
CA VAL A 348 7.34 12.78 1.94
C VAL A 348 7.53 13.36 0.55
N SER A 349 6.65 13.04 -0.38
CA SER A 349 6.66 13.64 -1.72
C SER A 349 5.87 14.94 -1.77
N ILE A 350 6.34 15.91 -2.54
CA ILE A 350 5.55 17.08 -2.92
C ILE A 350 5.01 16.84 -4.32
N TRP A 351 3.74 16.53 -4.41
CA TRP A 351 3.05 16.25 -5.67
C TRP A 351 2.52 17.55 -6.28
N GLY A 352 3.23 18.07 -7.26
CA GLY A 352 2.90 19.30 -7.99
C GLY A 352 2.56 19.06 -9.45
N LYS A 353 2.82 20.05 -10.30
CA LYS A 353 2.55 19.99 -11.74
C LYS A 353 3.73 19.37 -12.50
N LYS A 354 3.42 18.61 -13.54
CA LYS A 354 4.40 17.88 -14.37
C LYS A 354 5.53 18.78 -14.91
N ASN A 355 5.21 20.00 -15.29
CA ASN A 355 6.13 20.94 -15.94
C ASN A 355 6.80 21.93 -14.98
N GLU A 356 6.66 21.72 -13.68
CA GLU A 356 7.25 22.59 -12.64
C GLU A 356 8.10 21.78 -11.63
N PRO A 357 9.11 20.95 -12.10
CA PRO A 357 9.90 20.14 -11.18
C PRO A 357 10.68 20.98 -10.16
N GLN A 358 11.09 22.21 -10.52
CA GLN A 358 11.80 23.13 -9.63
C GLN A 358 10.97 23.59 -8.41
N LYS A 359 9.65 23.38 -8.44
CA LYS A 359 8.74 23.67 -7.33
C LYS A 359 8.38 22.44 -6.51
N GLN A 360 9.03 21.33 -6.76
CA GLN A 360 8.76 20.04 -6.12
C GLN A 360 10.01 19.49 -5.46
N ALA A 361 9.83 18.56 -4.54
CA ALA A 361 10.91 17.88 -3.85
C ALA A 361 10.43 16.57 -3.23
N ILE A 362 11.38 15.76 -2.81
CA ILE A 362 11.16 14.70 -1.83
C ILE A 362 11.79 15.20 -0.54
N LEU A 363 10.96 15.37 0.49
CA LEU A 363 11.36 15.89 1.79
C LEU A 363 11.65 14.74 2.75
N ILE A 364 12.69 14.88 3.55
CA ILE A 364 13.05 13.90 4.58
C ILE A 364 13.06 14.59 5.93
N TYR A 365 12.17 14.15 6.81
CA TYR A 365 12.06 14.63 8.17
C TYR A 365 12.75 13.70 9.14
N ASP A 366 13.35 14.27 10.18
CA ASP A 366 13.81 13.51 11.34
C ASP A 366 12.60 13.14 12.21
N ASP A 367 12.38 11.85 12.46
CA ASP A 367 11.20 11.39 13.18
C ASP A 367 11.22 11.80 14.65
N LYS A 368 12.38 11.92 15.28
CA LYS A 368 12.50 12.31 16.68
C LYS A 368 12.23 13.79 16.93
N THR A 369 12.84 14.63 16.10
CA THR A 369 12.76 16.10 16.24
C THR A 369 11.61 16.70 15.46
N LEU A 370 11.02 15.96 14.52
CA LEU A 370 9.97 16.39 13.59
C LEU A 370 10.42 17.55 12.66
N LYS A 371 11.73 17.76 12.53
CA LYS A 371 12.31 18.83 11.69
C LYS A 371 12.71 18.29 10.32
N LEU A 372 12.61 19.14 9.32
CA LEU A 372 13.13 18.87 7.98
C LEU A 372 14.65 18.68 8.06
N LYS A 373 15.13 17.52 7.59
CA LYS A 373 16.52 17.08 7.65
C LYS A 373 17.21 17.17 6.30
N HIS A 374 16.48 16.83 5.24
CA HIS A 374 17.04 16.78 3.89
C HIS A 374 15.96 17.05 2.84
N GLU A 375 16.38 17.65 1.71
CA GLU A 375 15.53 17.90 0.55
C GLU A 375 16.18 17.31 -0.69
N ILE A 376 15.50 16.41 -1.39
CA ILE A 376 15.95 15.91 -2.69
C ILE A 376 15.21 16.71 -3.76
N THR A 377 15.98 17.42 -4.57
CA THR A 377 15.50 18.29 -5.66
C THR A 377 16.23 17.95 -6.96
N GLY A 378 15.73 18.47 -8.07
CA GLY A 378 16.32 18.30 -9.40
C GLY A 378 15.26 18.34 -10.49
N ASP A 379 15.68 18.54 -11.73
CA ASP A 379 14.77 18.59 -12.89
C ASP A 379 14.01 17.29 -13.13
N TRP A 380 14.51 16.20 -12.59
CA TRP A 380 13.88 14.89 -12.65
C TRP A 380 12.77 14.68 -11.61
N VAL A 381 12.69 15.52 -10.57
CA VAL A 381 11.69 15.39 -9.50
C VAL A 381 10.37 15.99 -9.97
N ALA A 382 9.71 15.32 -10.88
CA ALA A 382 8.43 15.74 -11.43
C ALA A 382 7.31 14.81 -10.97
N THR A 383 6.27 15.39 -10.37
CA THR A 383 5.10 14.67 -9.84
C THR A 383 5.43 13.44 -8.98
N PRO A 384 6.36 13.55 -8.01
CA PRO A 384 6.60 12.47 -7.08
C PRO A 384 5.33 12.21 -6.26
N THR A 385 4.96 10.95 -6.11
CA THR A 385 3.77 10.55 -5.36
C THR A 385 4.11 9.49 -4.32
N GLY A 386 3.98 8.22 -4.64
CA GLY A 386 4.34 7.15 -3.73
C GLY A 386 5.84 6.91 -3.66
N HIS A 387 6.34 6.57 -2.48
CA HIS A 387 7.71 6.14 -2.31
C HIS A 387 7.74 4.95 -1.36
N PHE A 388 8.59 3.98 -1.65
CA PHE A 388 8.56 2.68 -1.02
C PHE A 388 9.97 2.23 -0.66
N ASN A 389 10.23 2.04 0.63
CA ASN A 389 11.47 1.46 1.09
C ASN A 389 11.50 -0.04 0.81
N VAL A 390 12.61 -0.54 0.29
CA VAL A 390 12.74 -1.95 -0.08
C VAL A 390 12.49 -2.87 1.12
N TYR A 391 13.13 -2.61 2.25
CA TYR A 391 13.01 -3.46 3.42
C TYR A 391 11.58 -3.46 4.00
N ASN A 392 11.04 -2.26 4.19
CA ASN A 392 9.71 -2.11 4.80
C ASN A 392 8.62 -2.74 3.93
N THR A 393 8.70 -2.55 2.61
CA THR A 393 7.70 -3.05 1.66
C THR A 393 7.76 -4.57 1.49
N MET A 394 8.97 -5.14 1.34
CA MET A 394 9.07 -6.59 1.16
C MET A 394 8.72 -7.39 2.42
N LYS A 395 8.86 -6.78 3.60
CA LYS A 395 8.55 -7.39 4.90
C LYS A 395 7.14 -7.08 5.40
N ASP A 396 6.41 -6.18 4.74
CA ASP A 396 5.10 -5.68 5.18
C ASP A 396 5.12 -5.29 6.67
N ILE A 397 5.99 -4.37 7.05
CA ILE A 397 6.18 -3.96 8.45
C ILE A 397 5.14 -2.95 8.96
N TYR A 398 4.25 -2.52 8.10
CA TYR A 398 3.24 -1.47 8.38
C TYR A 398 2.19 -1.89 9.39
#